data_455cf652ded58a86ad921f19f7a07541
#
_entry.id   455cf652ded58a86ad921f19f7a07541
#
_cell.length_a   1.000
_cell.length_b   1.000
_cell.length_c   1.000
_cell.angle_alpha   90.00
_cell.angle_beta   90.00
_cell.angle_gamma   90.00
#
_symmetry.space_group_name_H-M   'P 1'
#
loop_
_entity.id
_entity.type
_entity.pdbx_description
1 polymer ?
#
loop_
_entity_poly.entity_id
_entity_poly.type
_entity_poly.pdbx_seq_one_letter_code
_entity_poly.pdbx_strand_id
1 'polypeptide(L)'
;MNDLSDVETRLDVLPASPRGAPVPWWAKIAAKVVLARALPSYGSRKAFGLFLHGNLDHNVEQHRAFVNNVLAQHARYGGAPARAILELGPGNSLGTALFAAARGVTRTWLSDVGDFATGDMALYRAIAGSLDAELAARVDLTDRATMLASLNATYLTTGTASLAAIPDGSLDLILSTAVLEHVRRAEFAHLAAEMHRMLRGGGTAYHEVDLMDHLGGALNNLRFSEAVWESPFLADSGFYTNRLRCREIVAALQAAGFEAAVTRIARWPALPTPRRALAAPFRDLPEEELRIANFGVLLRKP
;
A
#
# COMPACT_ATOMS: atom_id res chain seq x y z
N MET A 1 -7.10 -25.91 -2.70
CA MET A 1 -6.54 -24.75 -1.96
C MET A 1 -5.17 -25.18 -1.47
N ASN A 2 -4.13 -24.47 -1.89
CA ASN A 2 -2.75 -24.79 -1.46
C ASN A 2 -2.48 -24.29 -0.04
N ASP A 3 -1.55 -24.92 0.64
CA ASP A 3 -1.10 -24.45 1.95
C ASP A 3 -0.18 -23.22 1.79
N LEU A 4 -0.26 -22.26 2.71
CA LEU A 4 0.65 -21.12 2.72
C LEU A 4 2.10 -21.51 3.09
N SER A 5 2.31 -22.67 3.69
CA SER A 5 3.65 -23.24 3.93
C SER A 5 4.41 -23.54 2.63
N ASP A 6 3.70 -23.70 1.50
CA ASP A 6 4.29 -23.93 0.17
C ASP A 6 4.72 -22.64 -0.53
N VAL A 7 4.55 -21.48 0.11
CA VAL A 7 4.93 -20.18 -0.45
C VAL A 7 6.45 -20.01 -0.36
N GLU A 8 7.12 -20.00 -1.51
CA GLU A 8 8.55 -19.66 -1.57
C GLU A 8 8.75 -18.14 -1.47
N THR A 9 9.68 -17.75 -0.59
CA THR A 9 10.07 -16.34 -0.46
C THR A 9 11.10 -15.98 -1.52
N ARG A 10 10.72 -15.09 -2.46
CA ARG A 10 11.67 -14.50 -3.41
C ARG A 10 12.56 -13.48 -2.71
N LEU A 11 13.86 -13.58 -2.92
CA LEU A 11 14.86 -12.65 -2.39
C LEU A 11 15.40 -11.76 -3.52
N ASP A 12 15.25 -10.45 -3.38
CA ASP A 12 15.80 -9.45 -4.28
C ASP A 12 16.88 -8.65 -3.53
N VAL A 13 17.96 -8.30 -4.22
CA VAL A 13 18.99 -7.40 -3.69
C VAL A 13 18.89 -6.08 -4.42
N LEU A 14 18.63 -5.02 -3.68
CA LEU A 14 18.59 -3.67 -4.22
C LEU A 14 20.00 -3.20 -4.58
N PRO A 15 20.15 -2.26 -5.51
CA PRO A 15 21.41 -1.56 -5.70
C PRO A 15 21.81 -0.88 -4.39
N ALA A 16 23.11 -0.72 -4.17
CA ALA A 16 23.59 0.03 -3.01
C ALA A 16 22.92 1.41 -2.99
N SER A 17 22.42 1.80 -1.81
CA SER A 17 21.81 3.13 -1.66
C SER A 17 22.74 4.20 -2.20
N PRO A 18 22.28 5.12 -3.09
CA PRO A 18 23.15 6.11 -3.67
C PRO A 18 23.82 6.93 -2.57
N ARG A 19 25.16 6.85 -2.49
CA ARG A 19 25.93 7.69 -1.58
C ARG A 19 25.78 9.12 -2.02
N GLY A 20 25.20 9.96 -1.16
CA GLY A 20 25.15 11.40 -1.38
C GLY A 20 23.98 11.86 -2.24
N ALA A 21 22.75 11.75 -1.73
CA ALA A 21 21.70 12.62 -2.24
C ALA A 21 22.16 14.09 -2.16
N PRO A 22 21.97 14.91 -3.23
CA PRO A 22 22.43 16.29 -3.28
C PRO A 22 21.87 17.15 -2.13
N VAL A 23 20.77 16.73 -1.51
CA VAL A 23 20.14 17.38 -0.36
C VAL A 23 20.19 16.42 0.82
N PRO A 24 20.77 16.83 1.97
CA PRO A 24 20.78 16.01 3.19
C PRO A 24 19.39 15.66 3.66
N TRP A 25 19.23 14.47 4.25
CA TRP A 25 17.92 13.99 4.72
C TRP A 25 17.23 14.96 5.72
N TRP A 26 17.98 15.60 6.62
CA TRP A 26 17.46 16.57 7.59
C TRP A 26 16.93 17.84 6.90
N ALA A 27 17.57 18.31 5.84
CA ALA A 27 17.09 19.45 5.04
C ALA A 27 15.79 19.10 4.30
N LYS A 28 15.65 17.83 3.82
CA LYS A 28 14.40 17.33 3.24
C LYS A 28 13.28 17.29 4.29
N ILE A 29 13.56 16.88 5.53
CA ILE A 29 12.57 16.94 6.63
C ILE A 29 12.14 18.38 6.86
N ALA A 30 13.09 19.30 7.04
CA ALA A 30 12.78 20.70 7.29
C ALA A 30 11.92 21.30 6.15
N ALA A 31 12.31 21.06 4.90
CA ALA A 31 11.55 21.51 3.74
C ALA A 31 10.14 20.92 3.70
N LYS A 32 9.98 19.60 3.87
CA LYS A 32 8.67 18.93 3.85
C LYS A 32 7.77 19.41 4.99
N VAL A 33 8.31 19.62 6.19
CA VAL A 33 7.57 20.14 7.34
C VAL A 33 7.08 21.56 7.09
N VAL A 34 7.92 22.44 6.55
CA VAL A 34 7.53 23.83 6.20
C VAL A 34 6.47 23.82 5.12
N LEU A 35 6.68 23.04 4.06
CA LEU A 35 5.75 22.99 2.91
C LEU A 35 4.41 22.34 3.28
N ALA A 36 4.40 21.34 4.15
CA ALA A 36 3.15 20.73 4.62
C ALA A 36 2.27 21.74 5.38
N ARG A 37 2.88 22.75 6.02
CA ARG A 37 2.16 23.83 6.74
C ARG A 37 1.83 25.02 5.87
N ALA A 38 2.72 25.37 4.93
CA ALA A 38 2.53 26.50 4.02
C ALA A 38 1.49 26.20 2.93
N LEU A 39 1.31 24.91 2.58
CA LEU A 39 0.42 24.47 1.51
C LEU A 39 -0.72 23.61 2.10
N PRO A 40 -1.84 24.21 2.53
CA PRO A 40 -2.87 23.50 3.28
C PRO A 40 -3.68 22.51 2.42
N SER A 41 -3.76 22.71 1.09
CA SER A 41 -4.54 21.81 0.22
C SER A 41 -3.68 20.74 -0.45
N TYR A 42 -4.26 19.56 -0.65
CA TYR A 42 -3.61 18.47 -1.41
C TYR A 42 -3.28 18.90 -2.84
N GLY A 43 -4.17 19.64 -3.50
CA GLY A 43 -3.97 20.12 -4.87
C GLY A 43 -2.74 21.04 -5.00
N SER A 44 -2.53 21.95 -4.05
CA SER A 44 -1.33 22.78 -4.03
C SER A 44 -0.05 21.97 -3.76
N ARG A 45 -0.10 20.95 -2.87
CA ARG A 45 1.02 20.07 -2.60
C ARG A 45 1.39 19.21 -3.81
N LYS A 46 0.39 18.70 -4.54
CA LYS A 46 0.57 17.92 -5.77
C LYS A 46 1.22 18.78 -6.87
N ALA A 47 0.80 20.02 -7.03
CA ALA A 47 1.35 20.94 -8.03
C ALA A 47 2.86 21.21 -7.83
N PHE A 48 3.35 21.15 -6.59
CA PHE A 48 4.78 21.27 -6.26
C PHE A 48 5.53 19.92 -6.22
N GLY A 49 4.90 18.81 -6.64
CA GLY A 49 5.53 17.49 -6.64
C GLY A 49 5.91 16.94 -5.26
N LEU A 50 5.32 17.48 -4.19
CA LEU A 50 5.75 17.22 -2.82
C LEU A 50 5.16 15.96 -2.20
N PHE A 51 3.99 15.54 -2.68
CA PHE A 51 3.27 14.38 -2.21
C PHE A 51 2.60 13.72 -3.41
N LEU A 52 3.27 12.76 -4.01
CA LEU A 52 2.70 11.95 -5.09
C LEU A 52 2.16 10.67 -4.44
N HIS A 53 0.83 10.56 -4.35
CA HIS A 53 0.15 9.33 -4.00
C HIS A 53 0.02 8.46 -5.25
N GLY A 54 1.02 7.59 -5.46
CA GLY A 54 1.09 6.76 -6.65
C GLY A 54 1.51 7.55 -7.91
N ASN A 55 1.99 6.89 -8.91
CA ASN A 55 2.41 7.48 -10.18
C ASN A 55 1.95 6.57 -11.34
N LEU A 56 0.63 6.33 -11.39
CA LEU A 56 0.03 5.42 -12.37
C LEU A 56 0.15 5.93 -13.80
N ASP A 57 0.21 7.25 -13.99
CA ASP A 57 0.36 7.86 -15.32
C ASP A 57 1.60 7.34 -16.07
N HIS A 58 2.62 6.86 -15.32
CA HIS A 58 3.85 6.30 -15.89
C HIS A 58 3.99 4.77 -15.72
N ASN A 59 3.05 4.10 -15.00
CA ASN A 59 3.19 2.71 -14.59
C ASN A 59 1.91 1.87 -14.70
N VAL A 60 0.99 2.22 -15.62
CA VAL A 60 -0.29 1.49 -15.85
C VAL A 60 -0.07 -0.02 -16.01
N GLU A 61 0.93 -0.42 -16.79
CA GLU A 61 1.24 -1.83 -17.02
C GLU A 61 1.77 -2.55 -15.78
N GLN A 62 2.56 -1.87 -14.96
CA GLN A 62 3.06 -2.45 -13.71
C GLN A 62 1.91 -2.65 -12.71
N HIS A 63 1.00 -1.68 -12.63
CA HIS A 63 -0.18 -1.79 -11.77
C HIS A 63 -1.11 -2.90 -12.25
N ARG A 64 -1.36 -2.99 -13.56
CA ARG A 64 -2.12 -4.09 -14.17
C ARG A 64 -1.49 -5.45 -13.84
N ALA A 65 -0.16 -5.56 -13.99
CA ALA A 65 0.57 -6.78 -13.67
C ALA A 65 0.47 -7.12 -12.18
N PHE A 66 0.55 -6.13 -11.29
CA PHE A 66 0.36 -6.31 -9.86
C PHE A 66 -1.04 -6.86 -9.54
N VAL A 67 -2.12 -6.20 -10.01
CA VAL A 67 -3.50 -6.66 -9.77
C VAL A 67 -3.71 -8.08 -10.31
N ASN A 68 -3.23 -8.37 -11.53
CA ASN A 68 -3.32 -9.70 -12.12
C ASN A 68 -2.60 -10.77 -11.31
N ASN A 69 -1.40 -10.45 -10.82
CA ASN A 69 -0.62 -11.36 -9.97
C ASN A 69 -1.34 -11.64 -8.64
N VAL A 70 -1.88 -10.60 -8.00
CA VAL A 70 -2.60 -10.75 -6.73
C VAL A 70 -3.86 -11.59 -6.91
N LEU A 71 -4.62 -11.38 -7.98
CA LEU A 71 -5.79 -12.20 -8.31
C LEU A 71 -5.42 -13.67 -8.59
N ALA A 72 -4.29 -13.90 -9.26
CA ALA A 72 -3.80 -15.26 -9.50
C ALA A 72 -3.35 -15.95 -8.19
N GLN A 73 -2.70 -15.21 -7.29
CA GLN A 73 -2.35 -15.74 -5.97
C GLN A 73 -3.60 -16.07 -5.15
N HIS A 74 -4.62 -15.19 -5.17
CA HIS A 74 -5.89 -15.50 -4.53
C HIS A 74 -6.51 -16.78 -5.09
N ALA A 75 -6.58 -16.95 -6.40
CA ALA A 75 -7.12 -18.16 -7.01
C ALA A 75 -6.36 -19.43 -6.59
N ARG A 76 -5.03 -19.32 -6.38
CA ARG A 76 -4.18 -20.42 -5.94
C ARG A 76 -4.38 -20.78 -4.47
N TYR A 77 -4.50 -19.79 -3.58
CA TYR A 77 -4.51 -19.97 -2.12
C TYR A 77 -5.89 -19.75 -1.48
N GLY A 78 -6.78 -18.99 -2.10
CA GLY A 78 -8.17 -18.76 -1.66
C GLY A 78 -9.20 -19.76 -2.21
N GLY A 79 -8.78 -20.62 -3.14
CA GLY A 79 -9.56 -21.75 -3.64
C GLY A 79 -10.61 -21.45 -4.71
N ALA A 80 -10.91 -20.18 -5.00
CA ALA A 80 -11.85 -19.77 -6.06
C ALA A 80 -11.44 -18.41 -6.62
N PRO A 81 -11.85 -18.03 -7.84
CA PRO A 81 -11.65 -16.68 -8.35
C PRO A 81 -12.33 -15.62 -7.47
N ALA A 82 -11.65 -14.50 -7.23
CA ALA A 82 -12.20 -13.39 -6.46
C ALA A 82 -13.38 -12.75 -7.19
N ARG A 83 -14.47 -12.48 -6.45
CA ARG A 83 -15.66 -11.78 -6.92
C ARG A 83 -15.82 -10.41 -6.29
N ALA A 84 -15.43 -10.28 -5.03
CA ALA A 84 -15.48 -9.03 -4.27
C ALA A 84 -14.10 -8.72 -3.70
N ILE A 85 -13.57 -7.53 -4.01
CA ILE A 85 -12.23 -7.13 -3.59
C ILE A 85 -12.23 -5.75 -2.92
N LEU A 86 -11.21 -5.49 -2.11
CA LEU A 86 -10.88 -4.17 -1.57
C LEU A 86 -9.42 -3.83 -1.91
N GLU A 87 -9.21 -2.65 -2.47
CA GLU A 87 -7.88 -2.01 -2.49
C GLU A 87 -7.82 -0.96 -1.38
N LEU A 88 -6.79 -1.07 -0.54
CA LEU A 88 -6.42 -0.02 0.41
C LEU A 88 -5.38 0.90 -0.25
N GLY A 89 -5.61 2.20 -0.20
CA GLY A 89 -4.71 3.23 -0.71
C GLY A 89 -4.55 3.24 -2.23
N PRO A 90 -5.63 3.35 -3.03
CA PRO A 90 -5.53 3.43 -4.49
C PRO A 90 -4.75 4.67 -4.97
N GLY A 91 -4.60 5.68 -4.12
CA GLY A 91 -3.84 6.87 -4.42
C GLY A 91 -4.46 7.71 -5.56
N ASN A 92 -3.67 8.03 -6.58
CA ASN A 92 -4.08 8.94 -7.64
C ASN A 92 -4.93 8.30 -8.75
N SER A 93 -5.24 7.00 -8.68
CA SER A 93 -6.02 6.33 -9.72
C SER A 93 -6.92 5.22 -9.17
N LEU A 94 -8.09 5.08 -9.74
CA LEU A 94 -9.05 4.00 -9.47
C LEU A 94 -8.97 2.88 -10.54
N GLY A 95 -7.83 2.77 -11.23
CA GLY A 95 -7.61 1.81 -12.32
C GLY A 95 -7.79 0.35 -11.89
N THR A 96 -7.58 0.01 -10.62
CA THR A 96 -7.85 -1.33 -10.07
C THR A 96 -9.28 -1.79 -10.34
N ALA A 97 -10.27 -0.89 -10.30
CA ALA A 97 -11.66 -1.27 -10.60
C ALA A 97 -11.80 -1.79 -12.04
N LEU A 98 -11.12 -1.17 -13.00
CA LEU A 98 -11.09 -1.61 -14.40
C LEU A 98 -10.34 -2.93 -14.58
N PHE A 99 -9.14 -3.04 -13.99
CA PHE A 99 -8.33 -4.27 -14.08
C PHE A 99 -9.02 -5.47 -13.44
N ALA A 100 -9.66 -5.26 -12.28
CA ALA A 100 -10.39 -6.29 -11.57
C ALA A 100 -11.64 -6.76 -12.35
N ALA A 101 -12.42 -5.82 -12.89
CA ALA A 101 -13.58 -6.13 -13.73
C ALA A 101 -13.20 -6.93 -14.97
N ALA A 102 -12.06 -6.63 -15.60
CA ALA A 102 -11.51 -7.41 -16.73
C ALA A 102 -11.15 -8.86 -16.35
N ARG A 103 -11.04 -9.17 -15.07
CA ARG A 103 -10.77 -10.51 -14.51
C ARG A 103 -12.00 -11.17 -13.88
N GLY A 104 -13.19 -10.60 -14.10
CA GLY A 104 -14.44 -11.16 -13.63
C GLY A 104 -14.80 -10.84 -12.18
N VAL A 105 -14.09 -9.89 -11.56
CA VAL A 105 -14.50 -9.30 -10.29
C VAL A 105 -15.79 -8.52 -10.49
N THR A 106 -16.76 -8.73 -9.63
CA THR A 106 -18.14 -8.17 -9.76
C THR A 106 -18.41 -7.06 -8.75
N ARG A 107 -17.57 -6.91 -7.73
CA ARG A 107 -17.66 -5.84 -6.73
C ARG A 107 -16.27 -5.37 -6.35
N THR A 108 -16.00 -4.06 -6.46
CA THR A 108 -14.72 -3.47 -6.04
C THR A 108 -14.96 -2.36 -5.03
N TRP A 109 -14.28 -2.47 -3.90
CA TRP A 109 -14.13 -1.40 -2.93
C TRP A 109 -12.73 -0.79 -3.08
N LEU A 110 -12.66 0.52 -2.96
CA LEU A 110 -11.43 1.31 -2.99
C LEU A 110 -11.48 2.22 -1.78
N SER A 111 -10.49 2.20 -0.90
CA SER A 111 -10.50 3.01 0.33
C SER A 111 -9.20 3.78 0.49
N ASP A 112 -9.31 5.10 0.70
CA ASP A 112 -8.17 5.96 0.98
C ASP A 112 -8.51 6.93 2.14
N VAL A 113 -7.51 7.63 2.66
CA VAL A 113 -7.67 8.64 3.72
C VAL A 113 -8.19 10.00 3.20
N GLY A 114 -8.34 10.13 1.90
CA GLY A 114 -8.84 11.32 1.23
C GLY A 114 -9.19 11.05 -0.24
N ASP A 115 -9.80 12.00 -0.92
CA ASP A 115 -10.06 11.92 -2.37
C ASP A 115 -8.81 12.36 -3.15
N PHE A 116 -7.93 11.41 -3.46
CA PHE A 116 -6.68 11.66 -4.19
C PHE A 116 -6.75 11.23 -5.65
N ALA A 117 -7.74 10.44 -6.03
CA ALA A 117 -7.87 9.91 -7.37
C ALA A 117 -8.14 11.01 -8.39
N THR A 118 -7.45 10.91 -9.53
CA THR A 118 -7.66 11.89 -10.62
C THR A 118 -9.07 11.86 -11.17
N GLY A 119 -9.60 13.03 -11.51
CA GLY A 119 -10.82 13.17 -12.30
C GLY A 119 -10.55 13.18 -13.81
N ASP A 120 -9.29 13.07 -14.24
CA ASP A 120 -8.95 13.02 -15.66
C ASP A 120 -9.36 11.67 -16.28
N MET A 121 -10.45 11.70 -17.02
CA MET A 121 -10.99 10.53 -17.69
C MET A 121 -10.15 10.04 -18.86
N ALA A 122 -9.15 10.81 -19.34
CA ALA A 122 -8.25 10.36 -20.39
C ALA A 122 -7.42 9.14 -19.93
N LEU A 123 -6.95 9.14 -18.66
CA LEU A 123 -6.27 7.99 -18.06
C LEU A 123 -7.16 6.74 -18.08
N TYR A 124 -8.40 6.86 -17.59
CA TYR A 124 -9.31 5.71 -17.50
C TYR A 124 -9.74 5.21 -18.89
N ARG A 125 -9.91 6.11 -19.88
CA ARG A 125 -10.13 5.71 -21.28
C ARG A 125 -8.94 4.96 -21.85
N ALA A 126 -7.72 5.40 -21.58
CA ALA A 126 -6.50 4.71 -22.01
C ALA A 126 -6.39 3.30 -21.38
N ILE A 127 -6.69 3.17 -20.07
CA ILE A 127 -6.74 1.88 -19.39
C ILE A 127 -7.81 0.99 -20.03
N ALA A 128 -9.06 1.45 -20.14
CA ALA A 128 -10.17 0.67 -20.70
C ALA A 128 -9.87 0.23 -22.15
N GLY A 129 -9.31 1.11 -22.99
CA GLY A 129 -8.91 0.79 -24.35
C GLY A 129 -7.81 -0.26 -24.49
N SER A 130 -7.06 -0.52 -23.42
CA SER A 130 -6.05 -1.60 -23.34
C SER A 130 -6.60 -2.92 -22.83
N LEU A 131 -7.87 -2.97 -22.42
CA LEU A 131 -8.54 -4.15 -21.87
C LEU A 131 -9.38 -4.83 -22.95
N ASP A 132 -10.18 -5.79 -22.53
CA ASP A 132 -11.13 -6.50 -23.37
C ASP A 132 -12.18 -5.56 -23.97
N ALA A 133 -12.47 -5.67 -25.27
CA ALA A 133 -13.39 -4.80 -25.98
C ALA A 133 -14.83 -4.87 -25.44
N GLU A 134 -15.27 -6.02 -24.95
CA GLU A 134 -16.61 -6.19 -24.35
C GLU A 134 -16.71 -5.40 -23.05
N LEU A 135 -15.69 -5.45 -22.20
CA LEU A 135 -15.65 -4.65 -20.98
C LEU A 135 -15.62 -3.15 -21.33
N ALA A 136 -14.75 -2.75 -22.27
CA ALA A 136 -14.63 -1.35 -22.68
C ALA A 136 -15.97 -0.78 -23.19
N ALA A 137 -16.77 -1.59 -23.87
CA ALA A 137 -18.11 -1.20 -24.37
C ALA A 137 -19.16 -1.05 -23.25
N ARG A 138 -18.98 -1.71 -22.09
CA ARG A 138 -19.94 -1.68 -20.97
C ARG A 138 -19.63 -0.60 -19.93
N VAL A 139 -18.42 -0.08 -19.92
CA VAL A 139 -18.00 0.91 -18.90
C VAL A 139 -18.39 2.29 -19.35
N ASP A 140 -19.14 2.99 -18.51
CA ASP A 140 -19.45 4.40 -18.75
C ASP A 140 -18.30 5.30 -18.29
N LEU A 141 -17.56 5.85 -19.22
CA LEU A 141 -16.39 6.72 -18.99
C LEU A 141 -16.73 8.22 -19.13
N THR A 142 -18.00 8.60 -18.89
CA THR A 142 -18.43 10.01 -18.88
C THR A 142 -17.71 10.79 -17.78
N ASP A 143 -17.77 10.27 -16.57
CA ASP A 143 -17.06 10.80 -15.41
C ASP A 143 -16.68 9.66 -14.44
N ARG A 144 -15.98 10.03 -13.35
CA ARG A 144 -15.51 9.07 -12.33
C ARG A 144 -16.65 8.35 -11.61
N ALA A 145 -17.76 9.03 -11.34
CA ALA A 145 -18.88 8.45 -10.60
C ALA A 145 -19.64 7.44 -11.46
N THR A 146 -19.91 7.78 -12.73
CA THR A 146 -20.54 6.85 -13.68
C THR A 146 -19.67 5.66 -14.01
N MET A 147 -18.34 5.85 -14.12
CA MET A 147 -17.39 4.77 -14.28
C MET A 147 -17.47 3.79 -13.10
N LEU A 148 -17.40 4.28 -11.88
CA LEU A 148 -17.48 3.44 -10.68
C LEU A 148 -18.82 2.71 -10.59
N ALA A 149 -19.93 3.40 -10.88
CA ALA A 149 -21.26 2.80 -10.87
C ALA A 149 -21.38 1.67 -11.91
N SER A 150 -20.89 1.87 -13.13
CA SER A 150 -20.93 0.86 -14.20
C SER A 150 -20.06 -0.38 -13.89
N LEU A 151 -19.04 -0.23 -13.05
CA LEU A 151 -18.15 -1.29 -12.58
C LEU A 151 -18.62 -1.93 -11.26
N ASN A 152 -19.76 -1.50 -10.71
CA ASN A 152 -20.16 -1.85 -9.34
C ASN A 152 -19.02 -1.62 -8.33
N ALA A 153 -18.35 -0.46 -8.45
CA ALA A 153 -17.25 -0.07 -7.59
C ALA A 153 -17.64 1.09 -6.66
N THR A 154 -17.03 1.14 -5.48
CA THR A 154 -17.25 2.24 -4.52
C THR A 154 -15.91 2.76 -4.03
N TYR A 155 -15.74 4.08 -4.05
CA TYR A 155 -14.57 4.75 -3.52
C TYR A 155 -14.91 5.44 -2.19
N LEU A 156 -14.23 5.01 -1.13
CA LEU A 156 -14.35 5.48 0.25
C LEU A 156 -13.14 6.38 0.56
N THR A 157 -13.37 7.54 1.16
CA THR A 157 -12.32 8.58 1.28
C THR A 157 -12.10 9.08 2.71
N THR A 158 -12.51 8.30 3.71
CA THR A 158 -12.36 8.68 5.13
C THR A 158 -11.50 7.68 5.92
N GLY A 159 -10.60 6.98 5.24
CA GLY A 159 -9.65 6.05 5.84
C GLY A 159 -10.33 4.86 6.54
N THR A 160 -9.74 4.40 7.63
CA THR A 160 -10.22 3.23 8.39
C THR A 160 -11.66 3.38 8.88
N ALA A 161 -12.12 4.60 9.18
CA ALA A 161 -13.49 4.84 9.58
C ALA A 161 -14.54 4.43 8.52
N SER A 162 -14.18 4.51 7.24
CA SER A 162 -15.06 4.12 6.13
C SER A 162 -15.18 2.60 5.93
N LEU A 163 -14.26 1.81 6.48
CA LEU A 163 -14.28 0.35 6.35
C LEU A 163 -15.48 -0.29 7.01
N ALA A 164 -16.10 0.39 7.98
CA ALA A 164 -17.35 -0.05 8.59
C ALA A 164 -18.51 -0.16 7.59
N ALA A 165 -18.44 0.49 6.42
CA ALA A 165 -19.41 0.35 5.35
C ALA A 165 -19.33 -1.01 4.61
N ILE A 166 -18.21 -1.73 4.76
CA ILE A 166 -18.00 -3.03 4.12
C ILE A 166 -18.49 -4.13 5.07
N PRO A 167 -19.44 -4.97 4.63
CA PRO A 167 -20.01 -6.00 5.49
C PRO A 167 -18.98 -7.07 5.91
N ASP A 168 -19.24 -7.70 7.04
CA ASP A 168 -18.44 -8.83 7.53
C ASP A 168 -18.43 -9.99 6.54
N GLY A 169 -17.27 -10.59 6.34
CA GLY A 169 -17.11 -11.78 5.51
C GLY A 169 -17.55 -11.61 4.05
N SER A 170 -17.59 -10.37 3.54
CA SER A 170 -18.10 -10.07 2.19
C SER A 170 -17.01 -10.01 1.12
N LEU A 171 -15.73 -9.99 1.50
CA LEU A 171 -14.62 -9.87 0.56
C LEU A 171 -13.92 -11.21 0.36
N ASP A 172 -13.54 -11.46 -0.88
CA ASP A 172 -12.65 -12.55 -1.26
C ASP A 172 -11.18 -12.15 -1.10
N LEU A 173 -10.85 -10.90 -1.46
CA LEU A 173 -9.47 -10.43 -1.56
C LEU A 173 -9.33 -8.99 -1.07
N ILE A 174 -8.27 -8.72 -0.33
CA ILE A 174 -7.81 -7.36 -0.02
C ILE A 174 -6.40 -7.19 -0.62
N LEU A 175 -6.12 -6.02 -1.18
CA LEU A 175 -4.78 -5.71 -1.70
C LEU A 175 -4.34 -4.29 -1.32
N SER A 176 -3.04 -4.09 -1.23
CA SER A 176 -2.44 -2.76 -1.11
C SER A 176 -0.97 -2.73 -1.56
N THR A 177 -0.52 -1.56 -1.97
CA THR A 177 0.89 -1.29 -2.25
C THR A 177 1.31 -0.01 -1.55
N ALA A 178 2.35 -0.08 -0.71
CA ALA A 178 2.91 1.05 0.03
C ALA A 178 1.85 1.81 0.86
N VAL A 179 1.09 1.08 1.66
CA VAL A 179 0.03 1.62 2.54
C VAL A 179 0.26 1.28 4.01
N LEU A 180 0.58 0.02 4.31
CA LEU A 180 0.63 -0.44 5.70
C LEU A 180 1.67 0.30 6.54
N GLU A 181 2.75 0.76 5.94
CA GLU A 181 3.78 1.58 6.58
C GLU A 181 3.29 2.99 6.96
N HIS A 182 2.22 3.49 6.32
CA HIS A 182 1.66 4.81 6.59
C HIS A 182 0.57 4.81 7.65
N VAL A 183 0.01 3.65 7.97
CA VAL A 183 -0.98 3.50 9.05
C VAL A 183 -0.34 3.85 10.38
N ARG A 184 -0.98 4.71 11.17
CA ARG A 184 -0.47 5.06 12.51
C ARG A 184 -0.21 3.80 13.32
N ARG A 185 0.92 3.77 14.05
CA ARG A 185 1.29 2.61 14.87
C ARG A 185 0.15 2.19 15.81
N ALA A 186 -0.51 3.17 16.43
CA ALA A 186 -1.64 2.94 17.34
C ALA A 186 -2.88 2.35 16.65
N GLU A 187 -3.04 2.56 15.34
CA GLU A 187 -4.21 2.11 14.55
C GLU A 187 -3.96 0.79 13.81
N PHE A 188 -2.72 0.33 13.77
CA PHE A 188 -2.33 -0.82 12.94
C PHE A 188 -3.07 -2.10 13.33
N ALA A 189 -3.19 -2.39 14.62
CA ALA A 189 -3.93 -3.54 15.12
C ALA A 189 -5.43 -3.47 14.79
N HIS A 190 -6.02 -2.27 14.83
CA HIS A 190 -7.41 -2.06 14.43
C HIS A 190 -7.61 -2.31 12.94
N LEU A 191 -6.73 -1.77 12.07
CA LEU A 191 -6.81 -2.07 10.62
C LEU A 191 -6.66 -3.56 10.35
N ALA A 192 -5.74 -4.26 11.01
CA ALA A 192 -5.57 -5.70 10.84
C ALA A 192 -6.84 -6.47 11.23
N ALA A 193 -7.50 -6.08 12.33
CA ALA A 193 -8.78 -6.66 12.75
C ALA A 193 -9.91 -6.38 11.75
N GLU A 194 -9.99 -5.15 11.21
CA GLU A 194 -10.96 -4.80 10.18
C GLU A 194 -10.76 -5.59 8.87
N MET A 195 -9.52 -5.75 8.42
CA MET A 195 -9.22 -6.61 7.27
C MET A 195 -9.68 -8.05 7.52
N HIS A 196 -9.42 -8.59 8.72
CA HIS A 196 -9.87 -9.93 9.09
C HIS A 196 -11.40 -10.02 9.15
N ARG A 197 -12.09 -9.00 9.70
CA ARG A 197 -13.57 -8.95 9.74
C ARG A 197 -14.17 -9.01 8.33
N MET A 198 -13.67 -8.16 7.42
CA MET A 198 -14.24 -8.01 6.07
C MET A 198 -14.01 -9.23 5.17
N LEU A 199 -12.91 -9.95 5.34
CA LEU A 199 -12.64 -11.17 4.56
C LEU A 199 -13.55 -12.32 4.98
N ARG A 200 -14.03 -13.08 4.01
CA ARG A 200 -14.69 -14.38 4.25
C ARG A 200 -13.68 -15.45 4.72
N GLY A 201 -14.15 -16.53 5.28
CA GLY A 201 -13.31 -17.73 5.53
C GLY A 201 -12.69 -18.22 4.21
N GLY A 202 -11.38 -18.50 4.21
CA GLY A 202 -10.59 -18.81 3.02
C GLY A 202 -10.25 -17.60 2.15
N GLY A 203 -10.74 -16.39 2.46
CA GLY A 203 -10.36 -15.16 1.76
C GLY A 203 -8.88 -14.81 2.00
N THR A 204 -8.26 -14.07 1.07
CA THR A 204 -6.84 -13.72 1.15
C THR A 204 -6.62 -12.21 1.16
N ALA A 205 -5.45 -11.77 1.65
CA ALA A 205 -4.98 -10.42 1.42
C ALA A 205 -3.53 -10.43 0.94
N TYR A 206 -3.17 -9.48 0.09
CA TYR A 206 -1.81 -9.30 -0.38
C TYR A 206 -1.36 -7.86 -0.22
N HIS A 207 -0.23 -7.67 0.45
CA HIS A 207 0.32 -6.34 0.69
C HIS A 207 1.78 -6.27 0.26
N GLU A 208 2.12 -5.24 -0.51
CA GLU A 208 3.51 -4.80 -0.67
C GLU A 208 3.77 -3.65 0.30
N VAL A 209 4.80 -3.80 1.14
CA VAL A 209 5.12 -2.85 2.21
C VAL A 209 6.50 -2.25 1.96
N ASP A 210 6.59 -0.92 1.98
CA ASP A 210 7.84 -0.18 1.88
C ASP A 210 8.36 0.20 3.27
N LEU A 211 9.52 -0.33 3.66
CA LEU A 211 10.15 -0.06 4.95
C LEU A 211 11.24 1.02 4.87
N MET A 212 11.41 1.64 3.70
CA MET A 212 12.35 2.73 3.50
C MET A 212 11.81 4.04 4.08
N ASP A 213 12.71 4.96 4.35
CA ASP A 213 12.28 6.33 4.64
C ASP A 213 11.87 7.06 3.36
N HIS A 214 10.90 7.94 3.45
CA HIS A 214 10.48 8.80 2.35
C HIS A 214 11.33 10.08 2.25
N LEU A 215 12.57 10.01 2.70
CA LEU A 215 13.54 11.11 2.76
C LEU A 215 14.74 10.89 1.83
N GLY A 216 14.87 9.67 1.31
CA GLY A 216 15.97 9.32 0.41
C GLY A 216 16.17 7.82 0.22
N GLY A 217 15.23 6.99 0.63
CA GLY A 217 15.28 5.54 0.44
C GLY A 217 16.31 4.86 1.37
N ALA A 218 16.41 5.33 2.63
CA ALA A 218 17.30 4.79 3.65
C ALA A 218 16.51 4.47 4.94
N LEU A 219 17.13 4.61 6.13
CA LEU A 219 16.53 4.39 7.44
C LEU A 219 16.63 5.65 8.33
N ASN A 220 16.54 6.84 7.75
CA ASN A 220 16.68 8.07 8.52
C ASN A 220 15.49 8.32 9.47
N ASN A 221 14.31 7.78 9.16
CA ASN A 221 13.14 7.74 10.04
C ASN A 221 13.45 7.02 11.38
N LEU A 222 14.32 6.02 11.37
CA LEU A 222 14.70 5.25 12.56
C LEU A 222 15.73 5.97 13.47
N ARG A 223 16.19 7.17 13.12
CA ARG A 223 17.08 7.99 13.95
C ARG A 223 16.37 8.66 15.13
N PHE A 224 15.05 8.81 15.03
CA PHE A 224 14.25 9.56 15.98
C PHE A 224 13.73 8.66 17.09
N SER A 225 13.63 9.19 18.31
CA SER A 225 12.87 8.53 19.37
C SER A 225 11.40 8.43 19.01
N GLU A 226 10.68 7.51 19.64
CA GLU A 226 9.25 7.33 19.39
C GLU A 226 8.47 8.63 19.69
N ALA A 227 8.71 9.24 20.85
CA ALA A 227 8.03 10.47 21.24
C ALA A 227 8.19 11.62 20.22
N VAL A 228 9.36 11.72 19.58
CA VAL A 228 9.61 12.74 18.56
C VAL A 228 8.92 12.37 17.24
N TRP A 229 9.02 11.11 16.82
CA TRP A 229 8.49 10.68 15.52
C TRP A 229 6.97 10.62 15.49
N GLU A 230 6.35 10.16 16.57
CA GLU A 230 4.89 10.09 16.71
C GLU A 230 4.25 11.44 17.07
N SER A 231 5.06 12.47 17.32
CA SER A 231 4.51 13.80 17.59
C SER A 231 3.70 14.31 16.39
N PRO A 232 2.61 15.06 16.60
CA PRO A 232 1.83 15.64 15.50
C PRO A 232 2.70 16.46 14.52
N PHE A 233 3.80 17.02 15.06
CA PHE A 233 4.73 17.81 14.26
C PHE A 233 5.37 17.04 13.11
N LEU A 234 5.78 15.78 13.32
CA LEU A 234 6.38 14.93 12.29
C LEU A 234 5.34 14.00 11.64
N ALA A 235 4.45 13.47 12.43
CA ALA A 235 3.52 12.46 11.99
C ALA A 235 2.45 13.00 11.00
N ASP A 236 2.12 14.30 11.04
CA ASP A 236 1.20 14.94 10.09
C ASP A 236 1.92 15.56 8.88
N SER A 237 3.21 15.29 8.69
CA SER A 237 4.03 15.98 7.70
C SER A 237 4.10 15.30 6.33
N GLY A 238 3.32 14.22 6.10
CA GLY A 238 3.19 13.54 4.80
C GLY A 238 4.37 12.65 4.40
N PHE A 239 5.40 12.51 5.23
CA PHE A 239 6.49 11.54 5.08
C PHE A 239 6.54 10.54 6.23
N TYR A 240 5.50 10.54 7.04
CA TYR A 240 5.39 9.62 8.16
C TYR A 240 5.35 8.17 7.69
N THR A 241 6.08 7.32 8.40
CA THR A 241 5.95 5.88 8.37
C THR A 241 5.90 5.37 9.80
N ASN A 242 5.17 4.31 10.09
CA ASN A 242 4.99 3.79 11.46
C ASN A 242 6.25 3.11 12.01
N ARG A 243 7.26 2.90 11.18
CA ARG A 243 8.56 2.30 11.53
C ARG A 243 8.49 0.87 12.06
N LEU A 244 7.33 0.22 11.91
CA LEU A 244 7.23 -1.22 12.14
C LEU A 244 8.12 -1.94 11.12
N ARG A 245 8.88 -2.94 11.59
CA ARG A 245 9.71 -3.73 10.70
C ARG A 245 8.95 -4.99 10.24
N CYS A 246 9.52 -5.70 9.29
CA CYS A 246 8.88 -6.85 8.64
C CYS A 246 8.31 -7.85 9.66
N ARG A 247 9.11 -8.26 10.64
CA ARG A 247 8.68 -9.20 11.69
C ARG A 247 7.55 -8.65 12.55
N GLU A 248 7.58 -7.36 12.89
CA GLU A 248 6.53 -6.72 13.70
C GLU A 248 5.20 -6.66 12.94
N ILE A 249 5.25 -6.30 11.64
CA ILE A 249 4.06 -6.26 10.79
C ILE A 249 3.46 -7.65 10.64
N VAL A 250 4.27 -8.67 10.30
CA VAL A 250 3.79 -10.04 10.16
C VAL A 250 3.20 -10.56 11.47
N ALA A 251 3.87 -10.33 12.61
CA ALA A 251 3.36 -10.73 13.91
C ALA A 251 2.02 -10.05 14.28
N ALA A 252 1.86 -8.76 13.96
CA ALA A 252 0.61 -8.04 14.20
C ALA A 252 -0.55 -8.58 13.32
N LEU A 253 -0.27 -8.95 12.07
CA LEU A 253 -1.24 -9.57 11.18
C LEU A 253 -1.63 -10.98 11.66
N GLN A 254 -0.66 -11.77 12.11
CA GLN A 254 -0.92 -13.08 12.72
C GLN A 254 -1.73 -12.96 14.01
N ALA A 255 -1.45 -11.97 14.85
CA ALA A 255 -2.20 -11.70 16.06
C ALA A 255 -3.67 -11.31 15.78
N ALA A 256 -3.97 -10.76 14.61
CA ALA A 256 -5.33 -10.49 14.15
C ALA A 256 -6.06 -11.74 13.61
N GLY A 257 -5.41 -12.92 13.59
CA GLY A 257 -6.01 -14.19 13.20
C GLY A 257 -5.65 -14.67 11.79
N PHE A 258 -4.74 -13.99 11.09
CA PHE A 258 -4.30 -14.41 9.76
C PHE A 258 -3.24 -15.51 9.81
N GLU A 259 -3.31 -16.44 8.88
CA GLU A 259 -2.13 -17.16 8.40
C GLU A 259 -1.36 -16.20 7.49
N ALA A 260 -0.04 -16.13 7.62
CA ALA A 260 0.80 -15.19 6.90
C ALA A 260 2.03 -15.87 6.30
N ALA A 261 2.29 -15.59 5.02
CA ALA A 261 3.50 -16.03 4.33
C ALA A 261 4.16 -14.83 3.64
N VAL A 262 5.46 -14.64 3.89
CA VAL A 262 6.24 -13.63 3.17
C VAL A 262 6.61 -14.18 1.80
N THR A 263 6.15 -13.51 0.75
CA THR A 263 6.33 -13.96 -0.64
C THR A 263 7.55 -13.37 -1.31
N ARG A 264 7.97 -12.19 -0.84
CA ARG A 264 9.10 -11.45 -1.41
C ARG A 264 9.78 -10.63 -0.33
N ILE A 265 11.10 -10.56 -0.36
CA ILE A 265 11.91 -9.63 0.45
C ILE A 265 12.92 -8.96 -0.48
N ALA A 266 12.94 -7.63 -0.50
CA ALA A 266 14.03 -6.89 -1.11
C ALA A 266 14.93 -6.28 -0.02
N ARG A 267 16.24 -6.46 -0.15
CA ARG A 267 17.22 -6.05 0.85
C ARG A 267 18.30 -5.16 0.25
N TRP A 268 18.76 -4.20 1.03
CA TRP A 268 20.02 -3.52 0.72
C TRP A 268 21.21 -4.47 0.92
N PRO A 269 22.28 -4.35 0.10
CA PRO A 269 23.50 -5.14 0.27
C PRO A 269 24.23 -4.84 1.59
N ALA A 270 24.05 -3.63 2.14
CA ALA A 270 24.56 -3.18 3.43
C ALA A 270 23.58 -2.19 4.06
N LEU A 271 23.76 -1.87 5.35
CA LEU A 271 22.92 -0.88 6.03
C LEU A 271 23.01 0.48 5.34
N PRO A 272 21.89 1.06 4.88
CA PRO A 272 21.88 2.37 4.20
C PRO A 272 22.09 3.54 5.18
N THR A 273 21.91 3.29 6.48
CA THR A 273 22.11 4.25 7.57
C THR A 273 23.02 3.61 8.63
N PRO A 274 24.10 4.28 9.09
CA PRO A 274 24.97 3.70 10.10
C PRO A 274 24.22 3.32 11.38
N ARG A 275 24.41 2.10 11.88
CA ARG A 275 23.72 1.56 13.06
C ARG A 275 23.80 2.50 14.27
N ARG A 276 24.98 3.11 14.52
CA ARG A 276 25.18 4.07 15.64
C ARG A 276 24.29 5.32 15.57
N ALA A 277 23.74 5.63 14.40
CA ALA A 277 22.86 6.77 14.18
C ALA A 277 21.39 6.46 14.43
N LEU A 278 21.02 5.19 14.57
CA LEU A 278 19.66 4.77 14.86
C LEU A 278 19.30 5.03 16.32
N ALA A 279 18.02 5.27 16.60
CA ALA A 279 17.51 5.34 17.98
C ALA A 279 17.63 3.97 18.67
N ALA A 280 17.69 3.97 20.01
CA ALA A 280 17.97 2.77 20.80
C ALA A 280 17.11 1.54 20.45
N PRO A 281 15.77 1.62 20.28
CA PRO A 281 14.94 0.46 19.97
C PRO A 281 15.32 -0.23 18.63
N PHE A 282 15.86 0.53 17.66
CA PHE A 282 16.24 0.00 16.35
C PHE A 282 17.71 -0.41 16.29
N ARG A 283 18.54 0.10 17.20
CA ARG A 283 19.98 -0.18 17.21
C ARG A 283 20.28 -1.64 17.53
N ASP A 284 19.42 -2.27 18.31
CA ASP A 284 19.59 -3.64 18.79
C ASP A 284 18.93 -4.68 17.89
N LEU A 285 18.22 -4.25 16.82
CA LEU A 285 17.63 -5.17 15.86
C LEU A 285 18.69 -5.91 15.05
N PRO A 286 18.42 -7.17 14.65
CA PRO A 286 19.29 -7.91 13.74
C PRO A 286 19.54 -7.14 12.44
N GLU A 287 20.74 -7.25 11.89
CA GLU A 287 21.10 -6.53 10.67
C GLU A 287 20.27 -6.98 9.47
N GLU A 288 19.99 -8.27 9.36
CA GLU A 288 19.14 -8.82 8.32
C GLU A 288 17.72 -8.23 8.35
N GLU A 289 17.18 -7.89 9.52
CA GLU A 289 15.88 -7.22 9.65
C GLU A 289 15.95 -5.75 9.24
N LEU A 290 17.01 -5.06 9.66
CA LEU A 290 17.24 -3.66 9.28
C LEU A 290 17.50 -3.49 7.77
N ARG A 291 18.07 -4.51 7.13
CA ARG A 291 18.36 -4.49 5.69
C ARG A 291 17.15 -4.77 4.82
N ILE A 292 15.99 -5.15 5.38
CA ILE A 292 14.77 -5.29 4.58
C ILE A 292 14.27 -3.89 4.20
N ALA A 293 14.28 -3.62 2.90
CA ALA A 293 13.82 -2.36 2.32
C ALA A 293 12.33 -2.40 2.01
N ASN A 294 11.86 -3.49 1.43
CA ASN A 294 10.45 -3.76 1.19
C ASN A 294 10.19 -5.27 1.17
N PHE A 295 8.94 -5.65 1.37
CA PHE A 295 8.53 -7.04 1.33
C PHE A 295 7.08 -7.18 0.83
N GLY A 296 6.75 -8.35 0.29
CA GLY A 296 5.40 -8.77 -0.03
C GLY A 296 4.93 -9.81 0.99
N VAL A 297 3.70 -9.70 1.44
CA VAL A 297 3.07 -10.66 2.35
C VAL A 297 1.70 -11.09 1.83
N LEU A 298 1.50 -12.41 1.79
CA LEU A 298 0.23 -13.05 1.50
C LEU A 298 -0.39 -13.50 2.82
N LEU A 299 -1.63 -13.13 3.03
CA LEU A 299 -2.43 -13.48 4.20
C LEU A 299 -3.60 -14.34 3.78
N ARG A 300 -4.05 -15.23 4.66
CA ARG A 300 -5.28 -16.00 4.51
C ARG A 300 -6.05 -15.95 5.83
N LYS A 301 -7.35 -15.72 5.74
CA LYS A 301 -8.27 -15.95 6.85
C LYS A 301 -8.63 -17.43 6.86
N PRO A 302 -8.34 -18.16 7.94
CA PRO A 302 -8.68 -19.59 8.08
C PRO A 302 -10.16 -19.89 7.89
#